data_b5e1bb56ba8e399574f3c2f4acc0037c
#
_entry.id   b5e1bb56ba8e399574f3c2f4acc0037c
#
_cell.length_a   1.000
_cell.length_b   1.000
_cell.length_c   1.000
_cell.angle_alpha   90.00
_cell.angle_beta   90.00
_cell.angle_gamma   90.00
#
_symmetry.space_group_name_H-M   'P 1'
#
loop_
_entity.id
_entity.type
_entity.pdbx_description
1 polymer ?
#
loop_
_entity_poly.entity_id
_entity_poly.type
_entity_poly.pdbx_seq_one_letter_code
_entity_poly.pdbx_strand_id
1 'polypeptide(L)'
;MIIGADEANDRDIIARSASLYASYGLRRVYYSAFSPIPSASQSLPLRRPPLMREHRLYQADWLMRYYGFAAEEIVDGASDGMLDLERDPKLAWALRNRALFPIDVNRAPRETLLRVPGLGARVVKRILTARRHVALRIDDLARLVHSLDAVRPFVVTPDWRPTGLIDSASLVGKLASRGSRQLDLFA
;
A
#
# COMPACT_ATOMS: atom_id res chain seq x y z
N MET A 1 -17.86 6.49 5.21
CA MET A 1 -17.28 7.81 5.49
C MET A 1 -17.28 8.64 4.23
N ILE A 2 -17.63 9.92 4.31
CA ILE A 2 -17.60 10.84 3.16
C ILE A 2 -16.32 11.63 3.24
N ILE A 3 -15.43 11.42 2.28
CA ILE A 3 -14.08 12.00 2.27
C ILE A 3 -14.14 13.41 1.72
N GLY A 4 -13.54 14.37 2.43
CA GLY A 4 -13.47 15.77 2.01
C GLY A 4 -14.79 16.54 2.17
N ALA A 5 -15.71 16.06 2.99
CA ALA A 5 -16.89 16.81 3.43
C ALA A 5 -16.58 17.73 4.62
N ASP A 6 -15.50 17.46 5.31
CA ASP A 6 -14.98 18.18 6.46
C ASP A 6 -13.45 18.39 6.34
N GLU A 7 -12.82 18.93 7.38
CA GLU A 7 -11.38 19.18 7.43
C GLU A 7 -10.55 17.96 7.80
N ALA A 8 -11.17 16.78 8.01
CA ALA A 8 -10.46 15.57 8.40
C ALA A 8 -9.42 15.16 7.34
N ASN A 9 -8.19 14.98 7.78
CA ASN A 9 -7.12 14.45 6.93
C ASN A 9 -7.16 12.92 6.88
N ASP A 10 -6.28 12.30 6.08
CA ASP A 10 -6.28 10.85 5.90
C ASP A 10 -5.85 10.10 7.17
N ARG A 11 -5.00 10.71 8.01
CA ARG A 11 -4.63 10.17 9.33
C ARG A 11 -5.86 10.02 10.22
N ASP A 12 -6.70 11.05 10.29
CA ASP A 12 -7.93 11.04 11.11
C ASP A 12 -8.89 9.97 10.62
N ILE A 13 -9.06 9.86 9.29
CA ILE A 13 -9.95 8.87 8.65
C ILE A 13 -9.46 7.45 8.93
N ILE A 14 -8.14 7.18 8.78
CA ILE A 14 -7.53 5.87 9.00
C ILE A 14 -7.60 5.48 10.48
N ALA A 15 -7.27 6.41 11.40
CA ALA A 15 -7.37 6.20 12.84
C ALA A 15 -8.83 5.91 13.26
N ARG A 16 -9.80 6.65 12.71
CA ARG A 16 -11.22 6.41 12.95
C ARG A 16 -11.64 5.03 12.44
N SER A 17 -11.18 4.62 11.25
CA SER A 17 -11.47 3.29 10.70
C SER A 17 -10.89 2.18 11.57
N ALA A 18 -9.65 2.32 12.04
CA ALA A 18 -9.02 1.38 12.97
C ALA A 18 -9.82 1.27 14.30
N SER A 19 -10.24 2.40 14.86
CA SER A 19 -11.09 2.43 16.07
C SER A 19 -12.43 1.72 15.84
N LEU A 20 -13.07 1.93 14.69
CA LEU A 20 -14.34 1.26 14.36
C LEU A 20 -14.17 -0.26 14.24
N TYR A 21 -13.06 -0.74 13.70
CA TYR A 21 -12.75 -2.17 13.66
C TYR A 21 -12.52 -2.75 15.06
N ALA A 22 -11.71 -2.06 15.88
CA ALA A 22 -11.34 -2.54 17.20
C ALA A 22 -12.51 -2.51 18.19
N SER A 23 -13.28 -1.40 18.22
CA SER A 23 -14.29 -1.16 19.25
C SER A 23 -15.66 -1.74 18.89
N TYR A 24 -16.01 -1.81 17.61
CA TYR A 24 -17.34 -2.22 17.16
C TYR A 24 -17.34 -3.51 16.32
N GLY A 25 -16.17 -4.10 16.07
CA GLY A 25 -16.04 -5.33 15.29
C GLY A 25 -16.52 -5.19 13.85
N LEU A 26 -16.48 -4.00 13.27
CA LEU A 26 -16.91 -3.78 11.89
C LEU A 26 -16.05 -4.61 10.94
N ARG A 27 -16.67 -5.17 9.91
CA ARG A 27 -15.95 -5.95 8.88
C ARG A 27 -15.35 -5.09 7.78
N ARG A 28 -15.95 -3.91 7.54
CA ARG A 28 -15.52 -3.01 6.45
C ARG A 28 -16.05 -1.60 6.68
N VAL A 29 -15.23 -0.61 6.39
CA VAL A 29 -15.60 0.79 6.22
C VAL A 29 -15.66 1.10 4.73
N TYR A 30 -16.65 1.86 4.30
CA TYR A 30 -16.78 2.35 2.93
C TYR A 30 -16.39 3.82 2.89
N TYR A 31 -15.61 4.16 1.90
CA TYR A 31 -15.17 5.53 1.62
C TYR A 31 -15.87 6.03 0.36
N SER A 32 -16.31 7.28 0.36
CA SER A 32 -16.90 7.92 -0.80
C SER A 32 -16.43 9.36 -0.86
N ALA A 33 -15.88 9.77 -2.00
CA ALA A 33 -15.49 11.15 -2.20
C ALA A 33 -16.73 12.06 -2.17
N PHE A 34 -16.65 13.15 -1.40
CA PHE A 34 -17.70 14.16 -1.35
C PHE A 34 -17.99 14.70 -2.76
N SER A 35 -19.26 14.86 -3.08
CA SER A 35 -19.71 15.47 -4.32
C SER A 35 -20.54 16.71 -3.99
N PRO A 36 -20.05 17.92 -4.32
CA PRO A 36 -20.79 19.15 -4.08
C PRO A 36 -22.13 19.15 -4.82
N ILE A 37 -23.15 19.68 -4.15
CA ILE A 37 -24.49 19.90 -4.74
C ILE A 37 -24.81 21.38 -4.76
N PRO A 38 -25.50 21.90 -5.78
CA PRO A 38 -25.71 23.36 -5.96
C PRO A 38 -26.42 24.07 -4.81
N SER A 39 -27.27 23.36 -4.08
CA SER A 39 -28.09 23.90 -2.98
C SER A 39 -27.59 23.49 -1.60
N ALA A 40 -26.32 23.09 -1.49
CA ALA A 40 -25.74 22.65 -0.20
C ALA A 40 -25.55 23.83 0.76
N SER A 41 -25.43 23.48 2.04
CA SER A 41 -25.05 24.44 3.09
C SER A 41 -23.70 25.09 2.74
N GLN A 42 -23.56 26.38 3.05
CA GLN A 42 -22.31 27.14 2.89
C GLN A 42 -21.15 26.58 3.77
N SER A 43 -21.47 25.73 4.76
CA SER A 43 -20.49 25.05 5.59
C SER A 43 -19.80 23.87 4.90
N LEU A 44 -20.32 23.41 3.74
CA LEU A 44 -19.74 22.30 2.98
C LEU A 44 -18.75 22.80 1.92
N PRO A 45 -17.71 22.05 1.62
CA PRO A 45 -16.74 22.40 0.60
C PRO A 45 -17.34 22.58 -0.79
N LEU A 46 -16.84 23.55 -1.54
CA LEU A 46 -17.29 23.81 -2.92
C LEU A 46 -16.62 22.90 -3.95
N ARG A 47 -15.56 22.18 -3.55
CA ARG A 47 -14.78 21.34 -4.48
C ARG A 47 -14.77 19.88 -4.04
N ARG A 48 -14.84 19.00 -5.04
CA ARG A 48 -14.66 17.57 -4.84
C ARG A 48 -13.19 17.25 -4.53
N PRO A 49 -12.90 16.36 -3.54
CA PRO A 49 -11.55 15.87 -3.34
C PRO A 49 -11.08 15.03 -4.55
N PRO A 50 -9.75 14.91 -4.79
CA PRO A 50 -9.23 14.04 -5.83
C PRO A 50 -9.72 12.60 -5.66
N LEU A 51 -10.20 11.96 -6.73
CA LEU A 51 -10.67 10.56 -6.70
C LEU A 51 -9.58 9.60 -6.21
N MET A 52 -8.32 9.91 -6.51
CA MET A 52 -7.16 9.14 -6.04
C MET A 52 -7.09 9.06 -4.51
N ARG A 53 -7.56 10.08 -3.76
CA ARG A 53 -7.60 10.06 -2.30
C ARG A 53 -8.48 8.92 -1.77
N GLU A 54 -9.65 8.72 -2.38
CA GLU A 54 -10.54 7.61 -2.06
C GLU A 54 -9.85 6.26 -2.29
N HIS A 55 -9.18 6.09 -3.44
CA HIS A 55 -8.45 4.87 -3.76
C HIS A 55 -7.30 4.60 -2.76
N ARG A 56 -6.55 5.62 -2.37
CA ARG A 56 -5.45 5.48 -1.38
C ARG A 56 -5.98 5.08 -0.01
N LEU A 57 -7.13 5.62 0.41
CA LEU A 57 -7.78 5.22 1.66
C LEU A 57 -8.25 3.76 1.63
N TYR A 58 -8.82 3.28 0.53
CA TYR A 58 -9.13 1.86 0.36
C TYR A 58 -7.90 0.98 0.40
N GLN A 59 -6.79 1.40 -0.21
CA GLN A 59 -5.52 0.67 -0.13
C GLN A 59 -4.98 0.62 1.30
N ALA A 60 -5.02 1.74 2.02
CA ALA A 60 -4.64 1.81 3.43
C ALA A 60 -5.50 0.89 4.31
N ASP A 61 -6.81 0.90 4.10
CA ASP A 61 -7.75 0.00 4.77
C ASP A 61 -7.39 -1.49 4.55
N TRP A 62 -7.03 -1.86 3.33
CA TRP A 62 -6.59 -3.22 3.03
C TRP A 62 -5.29 -3.59 3.74
N LEU A 63 -4.35 -2.66 3.88
CA LEU A 63 -3.12 -2.89 4.63
C LEU A 63 -3.41 -3.20 6.10
N MET A 64 -4.33 -2.49 6.74
CA MET A 64 -4.74 -2.78 8.12
C MET A 64 -5.40 -4.15 8.24
N ARG A 65 -6.41 -4.44 7.41
CA ARG A 65 -7.24 -5.65 7.57
C ARG A 65 -6.57 -6.95 7.14
N TYR A 66 -5.69 -6.92 6.17
CA TYR A 66 -5.16 -8.16 5.56
C TYR A 66 -3.65 -8.31 5.64
N TYR A 67 -2.91 -7.21 5.89
CA TYR A 67 -1.45 -7.22 5.86
C TYR A 67 -0.84 -6.97 7.24
N GLY A 68 -1.66 -6.66 8.26
CA GLY A 68 -1.20 -6.45 9.61
C GLY A 68 -0.42 -5.15 9.81
N PHE A 69 -0.76 -4.11 9.05
CA PHE A 69 -0.24 -2.76 9.30
C PHE A 69 -1.04 -2.09 10.41
N ALA A 70 -0.36 -1.41 11.31
CA ALA A 70 -1.01 -0.47 12.22
C ALA A 70 -1.39 0.82 11.45
N ALA A 71 -2.44 1.49 11.92
CA ALA A 71 -2.91 2.75 11.32
C ALA A 71 -1.78 3.79 11.28
N GLU A 72 -1.05 3.91 12.38
CA GLU A 72 0.06 4.84 12.57
C GLU A 72 1.20 4.59 11.58
N GLU A 73 1.54 3.32 11.33
CA GLU A 73 2.61 2.96 10.38
C GLU A 73 2.32 3.44 8.95
N ILE A 74 1.05 3.44 8.56
CA ILE A 74 0.64 3.81 7.20
C ILE A 74 0.82 5.31 6.98
N VAL A 75 0.47 6.11 7.98
CA VAL A 75 0.48 7.59 7.91
C VAL A 75 1.74 8.22 8.50
N ASP A 76 2.66 7.41 9.05
CA ASP A 76 3.92 7.92 9.55
C ASP A 76 4.71 8.60 8.42
N GLY A 77 5.24 9.81 8.70
CA GLY A 77 5.93 10.63 7.70
C GLY A 77 5.05 11.15 6.55
N ALA A 78 3.72 11.04 6.65
CA ALA A 78 2.81 11.67 5.72
C ALA A 78 2.77 13.19 5.96
N SER A 79 2.99 14.00 4.92
CA SER A 79 2.87 15.44 5.01
C SER A 79 1.43 15.82 5.37
N ASP A 80 1.26 16.66 6.39
CA ASP A 80 -0.05 17.15 6.85
C ASP A 80 -1.09 16.05 7.14
N GLY A 81 -0.61 14.81 7.40
CA GLY A 81 -1.48 13.65 7.62
C GLY A 81 -2.15 13.10 6.37
N MET A 82 -1.75 13.55 5.18
CA MET A 82 -2.30 13.10 3.90
C MET A 82 -1.49 11.94 3.30
N LEU A 83 -2.17 10.96 2.71
CA LEU A 83 -1.53 9.89 1.95
C LEU A 83 -0.95 10.42 0.63
N ASP A 84 0.16 9.81 0.19
CA ASP A 84 0.75 10.10 -1.12
C ASP A 84 -0.23 9.70 -2.23
N LEU A 85 -0.60 10.64 -3.08
CA LEU A 85 -1.52 10.40 -4.19
C LEU A 85 -0.86 9.69 -5.38
N GLU A 86 0.47 9.86 -5.54
CA GLU A 86 1.22 9.25 -6.65
C GLU A 86 1.62 7.82 -6.36
N ARG A 87 1.89 7.49 -5.08
CA ARG A 87 2.36 6.16 -4.65
C ARG A 87 1.32 5.45 -3.81
N ASP A 88 1.20 4.15 -3.98
CA ASP A 88 0.36 3.36 -3.08
C ASP A 88 0.95 3.36 -1.65
N PRO A 89 0.11 3.28 -0.60
CA PRO A 89 0.54 3.40 0.79
C PRO A 89 1.60 2.37 1.20
N LYS A 90 1.58 1.16 0.64
CA LYS A 90 2.57 0.11 0.93
C LYS A 90 3.94 0.45 0.34
N LEU A 91 3.98 0.94 -0.90
CA LEU A 91 5.21 1.41 -1.51
C LEU A 91 5.75 2.63 -0.77
N ALA A 92 4.89 3.61 -0.45
CA ALA A 92 5.29 4.78 0.32
C ALA A 92 5.89 4.39 1.68
N TRP A 93 5.29 3.44 2.38
CA TRP A 93 5.81 2.88 3.62
C TRP A 93 7.18 2.21 3.41
N ALA A 94 7.33 1.36 2.40
CA ALA A 94 8.58 0.66 2.12
C ALA A 94 9.74 1.61 1.79
N LEU A 95 9.45 2.70 1.08
CA LEU A 95 10.44 3.74 0.75
C LEU A 95 10.89 4.54 1.98
N ARG A 96 10.04 4.69 3.00
CA ARG A 96 10.42 5.29 4.30
C ARG A 96 11.21 4.30 5.18
N ASN A 97 10.94 3.02 5.04
CA ASN A 97 11.53 1.95 5.86
C ASN A 97 12.60 1.15 5.08
N ARG A 98 13.43 1.82 4.30
CA ARG A 98 14.43 1.18 3.41
C ARG A 98 15.40 0.26 4.13
N ALA A 99 15.74 0.55 5.37
CA ALA A 99 16.64 -0.26 6.19
C ALA A 99 16.14 -1.70 6.42
N LEU A 100 14.84 -1.96 6.26
CA LEU A 100 14.26 -3.30 6.36
C LEU A 100 14.48 -4.15 5.10
N PHE A 101 14.90 -3.54 4.01
CA PHE A 101 15.04 -4.19 2.70
C PHE A 101 16.52 -4.32 2.30
N PRO A 102 16.87 -5.32 1.49
CA PRO A 102 16.02 -6.33 0.88
C PRO A 102 15.69 -7.51 1.82
N ILE A 103 14.53 -8.14 1.59
CA ILE A 103 14.01 -9.25 2.40
C ILE A 103 14.28 -10.60 1.69
N ASP A 104 14.84 -11.57 2.41
CA ASP A 104 15.03 -12.94 1.92
C ASP A 104 13.69 -13.68 1.85
N VAL A 105 13.21 -13.97 0.65
CA VAL A 105 11.91 -14.63 0.42
C VAL A 105 11.85 -16.06 0.98
N ASN A 106 13.00 -16.71 1.11
CA ASN A 106 13.09 -18.09 1.60
C ASN A 106 13.10 -18.19 3.13
N ARG A 107 13.47 -17.10 3.83
CA ARG A 107 13.65 -17.10 5.29
C ARG A 107 12.65 -16.23 6.03
N ALA A 108 12.25 -15.11 5.43
CA ALA A 108 11.42 -14.12 6.09
C ALA A 108 10.08 -14.70 6.57
N PRO A 109 9.58 -14.31 7.75
CA PRO A 109 8.25 -14.68 8.22
C PRO A 109 7.17 -14.04 7.35
N ARG A 110 5.93 -14.53 7.50
CA ARG A 110 4.76 -14.09 6.71
C ARG A 110 4.55 -12.58 6.81
N GLU A 111 4.64 -12.04 7.99
CA GLU A 111 4.41 -10.63 8.31
C GLU A 111 5.40 -9.73 7.57
N THR A 112 6.67 -10.13 7.52
CA THR A 112 7.73 -9.42 6.80
C THR A 112 7.51 -9.49 5.28
N LEU A 113 7.14 -10.66 4.74
CA LEU A 113 6.81 -10.80 3.32
C LEU A 113 5.62 -9.92 2.91
N LEU A 114 4.62 -9.76 3.79
CA LEU A 114 3.48 -8.88 3.56
C LEU A 114 3.87 -7.39 3.49
N ARG A 115 5.03 -7.00 4.02
CA ARG A 115 5.58 -5.63 3.92
C ARG A 115 6.19 -5.32 2.54
N VAL A 116 6.56 -6.35 1.77
CA VAL A 116 7.20 -6.17 0.46
C VAL A 116 6.21 -5.61 -0.56
N PRO A 117 6.50 -4.45 -1.22
CA PRO A 117 5.71 -3.95 -2.33
C PRO A 117 5.54 -5.00 -3.44
N GLY A 118 4.35 -5.08 -4.01
CA GLY A 118 4.03 -6.07 -5.05
C GLY A 118 3.70 -7.49 -4.55
N LEU A 119 3.95 -7.81 -3.26
CA LEU A 119 3.54 -9.11 -2.68
C LEU A 119 2.18 -8.98 -2.00
N GLY A 120 1.14 -9.53 -2.63
CA GLY A 120 -0.19 -9.65 -2.04
C GLY A 120 -0.31 -10.87 -1.11
N ALA A 121 -1.33 -10.90 -0.26
CA ALA A 121 -1.55 -11.98 0.71
C ALA A 121 -1.64 -13.37 0.04
N ARG A 122 -2.26 -13.48 -1.14
CA ARG A 122 -2.32 -14.73 -1.93
C ARG A 122 -0.93 -15.17 -2.41
N VAL A 123 -0.12 -14.23 -2.90
CA VAL A 123 1.24 -14.49 -3.36
C VAL A 123 2.12 -14.93 -2.20
N VAL A 124 2.06 -14.24 -1.07
CA VAL A 124 2.78 -14.60 0.15
C VAL A 124 2.42 -16.02 0.60
N LYS A 125 1.13 -16.40 0.59
CA LYS A 125 0.71 -17.78 0.89
C LYS A 125 1.36 -18.79 -0.06
N ARG A 126 1.41 -18.51 -1.37
CA ARG A 126 2.06 -19.37 -2.38
C ARG A 126 3.57 -19.48 -2.15
N ILE A 127 4.25 -18.36 -1.86
CA ILE A 127 5.68 -18.33 -1.50
C ILE A 127 5.93 -19.25 -0.28
N LEU A 128 5.16 -19.07 0.80
CA LEU A 128 5.31 -19.85 2.03
C LEU A 128 5.07 -21.35 1.82
N THR A 129 4.18 -21.72 0.91
CA THR A 129 3.96 -23.12 0.54
C THR A 129 5.11 -23.65 -0.30
N ALA A 130 5.50 -22.96 -1.37
CA ALA A 130 6.49 -23.42 -2.32
C ALA A 130 7.89 -23.57 -1.69
N ARG A 131 8.31 -22.63 -0.85
CA ARG A 131 9.64 -22.65 -0.20
C ARG A 131 9.83 -23.80 0.81
N ARG A 132 8.76 -24.52 1.19
CA ARG A 132 8.88 -25.72 2.03
C ARG A 132 9.54 -26.88 1.30
N HIS A 133 9.47 -26.89 -0.02
CA HIS A 133 9.93 -28.00 -0.86
C HIS A 133 11.25 -27.67 -1.56
N VAL A 134 11.42 -26.40 -1.96
CA VAL A 134 12.62 -25.96 -2.69
C VAL A 134 12.89 -24.48 -2.40
N ALA A 135 14.17 -24.11 -2.34
CA ALA A 135 14.55 -22.70 -2.25
C ALA A 135 14.17 -21.96 -3.53
N LEU A 136 13.31 -20.94 -3.39
CA LEU A 136 12.80 -20.17 -4.51
C LEU A 136 13.90 -19.28 -5.10
N ARG A 137 14.05 -19.34 -6.40
CA ARG A 137 14.90 -18.49 -7.22
C ARG A 137 14.10 -17.30 -7.77
N ILE A 138 14.80 -16.34 -8.40
CA ILE A 138 14.13 -15.15 -8.94
C ILE A 138 13.10 -15.50 -10.03
N ASP A 139 13.38 -16.51 -10.85
CA ASP A 139 12.45 -16.97 -11.90
C ASP A 139 11.21 -17.66 -11.33
N ASP A 140 11.32 -18.36 -10.20
CA ASP A 140 10.18 -18.92 -9.49
C ASP A 140 9.29 -17.81 -8.94
N LEU A 141 9.91 -16.77 -8.39
CA LEU A 141 9.20 -15.60 -7.91
C LEU A 141 8.47 -14.88 -9.06
N ALA A 142 9.09 -14.77 -10.24
CA ALA A 142 8.48 -14.18 -11.43
C ALA A 142 7.16 -14.87 -11.83
N ARG A 143 7.06 -16.19 -11.67
CA ARG A 143 5.83 -16.97 -11.95
C ARG A 143 4.74 -16.80 -10.89
N LEU A 144 5.10 -16.32 -9.70
CA LEU A 144 4.18 -16.15 -8.58
C LEU A 144 3.59 -14.75 -8.49
N VAL A 145 4.32 -13.73 -8.94
CA VAL A 145 3.97 -12.31 -8.81
C VAL A 145 3.38 -11.74 -10.10
N HIS A 146 2.58 -10.70 -9.98
CA HIS A 146 2.05 -10.00 -11.16
C HIS A 146 3.13 -9.18 -11.89
N SER A 147 4.03 -8.55 -11.14
CA SER A 147 5.15 -7.75 -11.68
C SER A 147 6.41 -8.03 -10.88
N LEU A 148 7.38 -8.69 -11.51
CA LEU A 148 8.67 -8.95 -10.89
C LEU A 148 9.44 -7.64 -10.63
N ASP A 149 9.32 -6.68 -11.52
CA ASP A 149 10.01 -5.39 -11.39
C ASP A 149 9.56 -4.57 -10.18
N ALA A 150 8.30 -4.73 -9.74
CA ALA A 150 7.82 -4.08 -8.52
C ALA A 150 8.36 -4.74 -7.24
N VAL A 151 8.67 -6.04 -7.29
CA VAL A 151 9.13 -6.83 -6.14
C VAL A 151 10.65 -6.90 -6.07
N ARG A 152 11.31 -7.06 -7.21
CA ARG A 152 12.75 -7.30 -7.37
C ARG A 152 13.67 -6.36 -6.57
N PRO A 153 13.37 -5.05 -6.42
CA PRO A 153 14.19 -4.15 -5.63
C PRO A 153 14.17 -4.43 -4.12
N PHE A 154 13.15 -5.13 -3.64
CA PHE A 154 12.88 -5.31 -2.21
C PHE A 154 13.18 -6.70 -1.68
N VAL A 155 13.65 -7.63 -2.54
CA VAL A 155 13.83 -9.03 -2.16
C VAL A 155 15.21 -9.58 -2.52
N VAL A 156 15.59 -10.65 -1.80
CA VAL A 156 16.76 -11.48 -2.06
C VAL A 156 16.30 -12.91 -2.32
N THR A 157 16.94 -13.55 -3.29
CA THR A 157 16.89 -15.00 -3.53
C THR A 157 18.33 -15.56 -3.64
N PRO A 158 18.56 -16.89 -3.69
CA PRO A 158 19.91 -17.44 -3.83
C PRO A 158 20.69 -16.95 -5.03
N ASP A 159 19.98 -16.59 -6.12
CA ASP A 159 20.53 -16.15 -7.41
C ASP A 159 20.29 -14.66 -7.69
N TRP A 160 19.69 -13.92 -6.75
CA TRP A 160 19.39 -12.50 -6.94
C TRP A 160 19.61 -11.68 -5.68
N ARG A 161 20.34 -10.57 -5.82
CA ARG A 161 20.46 -9.50 -4.82
C ARG A 161 20.35 -8.15 -5.52
N PRO A 162 19.53 -7.22 -5.02
CA PRO A 162 19.50 -5.87 -5.56
C PRO A 162 20.82 -5.16 -5.25
N THR A 163 21.45 -4.60 -6.30
CA THR A 163 22.69 -3.81 -6.17
C THR A 163 22.32 -2.34 -6.17
N GLY A 164 22.41 -1.65 -5.02
CA GLY A 164 22.30 -0.18 -4.92
C GLY A 164 20.98 0.46 -5.39
N LEU A 165 20.00 -0.35 -5.83
CA LEU A 165 18.75 0.15 -6.40
C LEU A 165 17.81 0.77 -5.34
N ILE A 166 17.93 0.36 -4.07
CA ILE A 166 17.04 0.85 -3.00
C ILE A 166 17.36 2.30 -2.62
N ASP A 167 18.62 2.70 -2.80
CA ASP A 167 19.11 4.04 -2.42
C ASP A 167 19.08 5.05 -3.57
N SER A 168 18.72 4.64 -4.78
CA SER A 168 18.74 5.53 -5.94
C SER A 168 17.43 6.32 -6.07
N ALA A 169 17.54 7.65 -6.26
CA ALA A 169 16.40 8.51 -6.60
C ALA A 169 15.67 8.04 -7.88
N SER A 170 16.39 7.35 -8.78
CA SER A 170 15.84 6.76 -10.00
C SER A 170 14.86 5.61 -9.76
N LEU A 171 14.96 4.90 -8.61
CA LEU A 171 14.01 3.84 -8.25
C LEU A 171 12.62 4.42 -7.99
N VAL A 172 12.57 5.53 -7.26
CA VAL A 172 11.32 6.23 -6.94
C VAL A 172 10.58 6.62 -8.23
N GLY A 173 11.29 7.20 -9.21
CA GLY A 173 10.73 7.57 -10.51
C GLY A 173 10.24 6.36 -11.33
N LYS A 174 11.01 5.27 -11.35
CA LYS A 174 10.65 4.04 -12.10
C LYS A 174 9.44 3.31 -11.51
N LEU A 175 9.24 3.37 -10.20
CA LEU A 175 8.11 2.72 -9.53
C LEU A 175 6.85 3.59 -9.56
N ALA A 176 6.97 4.91 -9.48
CA ALA A 176 5.86 5.86 -9.58
C ALA A 176 5.21 5.84 -10.97
N SER A 177 6.01 5.83 -12.05
CA SER A 177 5.51 5.82 -13.43
C SER A 177 4.71 4.55 -13.81
N ARG A 178 4.81 3.48 -13.03
CA ARG A 178 4.09 2.21 -13.23
C ARG A 178 2.78 2.12 -12.48
N GLY A 179 2.61 2.85 -11.38
CA GLY A 179 1.34 2.96 -10.66
C GLY A 179 0.21 3.58 -11.49
N SER A 180 0.54 4.51 -12.40
CA SER A 180 -0.42 5.14 -13.32
C SER A 180 -1.01 4.15 -14.34
N ARG A 181 -0.27 3.16 -14.81
CA ARG A 181 -0.76 2.20 -15.82
C ARG A 181 -1.77 1.17 -15.26
N GLN A 182 -1.84 0.99 -13.95
CA GLN A 182 -2.77 0.04 -13.33
C GLN A 182 -4.18 0.63 -13.17
N LEU A 183 -4.32 1.94 -13.28
CA LEU A 183 -5.61 2.65 -13.17
C LEU A 183 -6.42 2.61 -14.47
N ASP A 184 -5.75 2.45 -15.64
CA ASP A 184 -6.41 2.36 -16.95
C ASP A 184 -7.17 1.03 -17.17
N LEU A 185 -7.03 0.06 -16.27
CA LEU A 185 -7.75 -1.23 -16.33
C LEU A 185 -9.10 -1.21 -15.62
N PHE A 186 -9.48 -0.09 -14.98
CA PHE A 186 -10.76 0.08 -14.27
C PHE A 186 -11.53 1.35 -14.72
N ALA A 187 -11.12 1.95 -15.83
CA ALA A 187 -11.80 3.06 -16.46
C ALA A 187 -12.84 2.55 -17.48
#